data_9081d488000b4f8ede2ef409f8aa932f
#
_entry.id   9081d488000b4f8ede2ef409f8aa932f
#
_cell.length_a   1.000
_cell.length_b   1.000
_cell.length_c   1.000
_cell.angle_alpha   90.00
_cell.angle_beta   90.00
_cell.angle_gamma   90.00
#
_symmetry.space_group_name_H-M   'P 1'
#
loop_
_entity.id
_entity.type
_entity.pdbx_description
1 polymer ?
#
loop_
_entity_poly.entity_id
_entity_poly.type
_entity_poly.pdbx_seq_one_letter_code
_entity_poly.pdbx_strand_id
1 'polypeptide(L)'
;MKPTDQTLMELMHISIEEIEYRRSLLSLSHQELQQLVDLGEQIDLEYLLDQVVITFYQQQTSISEIDSLIGDIDTLSRLQHAQRQYLVELFLGNYDANYVNNRLRIGLVHKRIGVEPKLYLSAVYHLKTMLISMIQQQLGDTENFHQIRSTLEKLFMFDISLVVETYVWSLVSELKASKEKIEQYASVLEDRAQQMEALSQTDPLTGLLNVRHLDRILSSIIDTAERSLEPVTVVFIDINDFKMINDNFGHSKGDQILKVVADAIRYVARLDDHCFICGGDEFCIVFPRCTEEQATESFVPRLLQYVYQIEPNITLSIGVKQTDHVDGYLDASRLVKKKKKKMYLAKKEQKIKK
;
A
#
# COMPACT_ATOMS: atom_id res chain seq x y z
N MET A 1 -18.74 -7.69 -14.83
CA MET A 1 -17.93 -7.25 -16.00
C MET A 1 -18.29 -8.13 -17.17
N LYS A 2 -18.66 -7.54 -18.33
CA LYS A 2 -18.79 -8.28 -19.59
C LYS A 2 -17.41 -8.87 -19.93
N PRO A 3 -17.32 -10.12 -20.43
CA PRO A 3 -16.06 -10.61 -20.94
C PRO A 3 -15.60 -9.63 -22.04
N THR A 4 -14.40 -9.11 -21.94
CA THR A 4 -13.78 -8.35 -23.01
C THR A 4 -13.53 -9.34 -24.14
N ASP A 5 -14.00 -9.04 -25.37
CA ASP A 5 -13.75 -9.83 -26.59
C ASP A 5 -12.26 -9.83 -27.01
N GLN A 6 -11.37 -9.41 -26.12
CA GLN A 6 -9.93 -9.30 -26.39
C GLN A 6 -9.24 -10.66 -26.26
N THR A 7 -8.39 -10.95 -27.21
CA THR A 7 -7.50 -12.13 -27.18
C THR A 7 -6.37 -11.95 -26.17
N LEU A 8 -5.70 -13.04 -25.79
CA LEU A 8 -4.53 -12.95 -24.89
C LEU A 8 -3.38 -12.18 -25.53
N MET A 9 -3.18 -12.31 -26.84
CA MET A 9 -2.20 -11.51 -27.57
C MET A 9 -2.46 -10.00 -27.42
N GLU A 10 -3.73 -9.56 -27.58
CA GLU A 10 -4.09 -8.16 -27.40
C GLU A 10 -3.88 -7.68 -25.96
N LEU A 11 -4.25 -8.49 -24.97
CA LEU A 11 -4.06 -8.17 -23.55
C LEU A 11 -2.57 -8.09 -23.17
N MET A 12 -1.73 -8.89 -23.80
CA MET A 12 -0.28 -8.92 -23.57
C MET A 12 0.51 -8.04 -24.54
N HIS A 13 -0.19 -7.30 -25.42
CA HIS A 13 0.40 -6.41 -26.42
C HIS A 13 1.38 -7.09 -27.39
N ILE A 14 1.09 -8.36 -27.75
CA ILE A 14 1.89 -9.13 -28.72
C ILE A 14 1.30 -8.87 -30.13
N SER A 15 2.03 -8.17 -30.97
CA SER A 15 1.66 -7.94 -32.36
C SER A 15 2.14 -9.05 -33.30
N ILE A 16 1.70 -9.01 -34.55
CA ILE A 16 2.20 -9.94 -35.58
C ILE A 16 3.68 -9.69 -35.85
N GLU A 17 4.12 -8.43 -35.87
CA GLU A 17 5.53 -8.07 -36.03
C GLU A 17 6.39 -8.61 -34.89
N GLU A 18 5.84 -8.61 -33.67
CA GLU A 18 6.51 -9.20 -32.49
C GLU A 18 6.65 -10.74 -32.64
N ILE A 19 5.64 -11.42 -33.18
CA ILE A 19 5.72 -12.86 -33.47
C ILE A 19 6.85 -13.14 -34.47
N GLU A 20 6.91 -12.40 -35.57
CA GLU A 20 7.94 -12.55 -36.58
C GLU A 20 9.34 -12.23 -36.02
N TYR A 21 9.44 -11.21 -35.19
CA TYR A 21 10.69 -10.88 -34.49
C TYR A 21 11.15 -12.02 -33.59
N ARG A 22 10.28 -12.61 -32.79
CA ARG A 22 10.61 -13.76 -31.93
C ARG A 22 11.06 -14.98 -32.73
N ARG A 23 10.43 -15.24 -33.86
CA ARG A 23 10.85 -16.30 -34.77
C ARG A 23 12.25 -16.04 -35.34
N SER A 24 12.53 -14.78 -35.70
CA SER A 24 13.85 -14.37 -36.19
C SER A 24 14.96 -14.54 -35.15
N LEU A 25 14.68 -14.26 -33.86
CA LEU A 25 15.63 -14.49 -32.76
C LEU A 25 16.06 -15.96 -32.62
N LEU A 26 15.17 -16.89 -32.96
CA LEU A 26 15.44 -18.32 -32.94
C LEU A 26 15.95 -18.83 -34.29
N SER A 27 16.12 -17.95 -35.28
CA SER A 27 16.46 -18.33 -36.67
C SER A 27 15.50 -19.41 -37.18
N LEU A 28 14.18 -19.27 -36.88
CA LEU A 28 13.14 -20.22 -37.28
C LEU A 28 12.50 -19.72 -38.57
N SER A 29 12.96 -20.27 -39.71
CA SER A 29 12.53 -19.86 -41.06
C SER A 29 11.24 -20.55 -41.48
N HIS A 30 10.54 -19.97 -42.46
CA HIS A 30 9.37 -20.58 -43.09
C HIS A 30 9.73 -21.92 -43.77
N GLN A 31 10.93 -22.04 -44.35
CA GLN A 31 11.36 -23.26 -44.99
C GLN A 31 11.53 -24.41 -43.97
N GLU A 32 12.11 -24.12 -42.81
CA GLU A 32 12.22 -25.12 -41.74
C GLU A 32 10.83 -25.53 -41.21
N LEU A 33 9.91 -24.59 -41.05
CA LEU A 33 8.53 -24.91 -40.62
C LEU A 33 7.79 -25.76 -41.69
N GLN A 34 8.01 -25.51 -42.98
CA GLN A 34 7.45 -26.32 -44.03
C GLN A 34 7.96 -27.78 -43.99
N GLN A 35 9.19 -28.01 -43.60
CA GLN A 35 9.72 -29.38 -43.42
C GLN A 35 8.96 -30.17 -42.38
N LEU A 36 8.41 -29.53 -41.32
CA LEU A 36 7.54 -30.20 -40.33
C LEU A 36 6.21 -30.64 -40.94
N VAL A 37 5.63 -29.79 -41.82
CA VAL A 37 4.40 -30.13 -42.55
C VAL A 37 4.64 -31.32 -43.48
N ASP A 38 5.70 -31.26 -44.28
CA ASP A 38 6.06 -32.31 -45.20
C ASP A 38 6.33 -33.63 -44.49
N LEU A 39 6.94 -33.61 -43.29
CA LEU A 39 7.11 -34.77 -42.44
C LEU A 39 5.77 -35.38 -42.03
N GLY A 40 4.80 -34.53 -41.65
CA GLY A 40 3.45 -34.98 -41.24
C GLY A 40 2.70 -35.72 -42.34
N GLU A 41 3.07 -35.50 -43.63
CA GLU A 41 2.52 -36.23 -44.78
C GLU A 41 3.30 -37.53 -45.10
N GLN A 42 4.54 -37.65 -44.63
CA GLN A 42 5.43 -38.77 -44.95
C GLN A 42 5.38 -39.93 -43.96
N ILE A 43 4.99 -39.67 -42.72
CA ILE A 43 4.94 -40.70 -41.66
C ILE A 43 3.50 -40.84 -41.14
N ASP A 44 3.21 -41.97 -40.48
CA ASP A 44 1.97 -42.14 -39.73
C ASP A 44 2.01 -41.26 -38.46
N LEU A 45 1.76 -39.96 -38.68
CA LEU A 45 1.85 -38.97 -37.65
C LEU A 45 0.79 -39.20 -36.55
N GLU A 46 -0.39 -39.65 -36.91
CA GLU A 46 -1.49 -39.87 -35.93
C GLU A 46 -1.09 -40.97 -34.94
N TYR A 47 -0.62 -42.12 -35.42
CA TYR A 47 -0.17 -43.19 -34.57
C TYR A 47 1.04 -42.77 -33.69
N LEU A 48 2.00 -42.06 -34.26
CA LEU A 48 3.18 -41.60 -33.55
C LEU A 48 2.80 -40.65 -32.39
N LEU A 49 1.94 -39.69 -32.65
CA LEU A 49 1.52 -38.73 -31.63
C LEU A 49 0.69 -39.38 -30.52
N ASP A 50 -0.17 -40.36 -30.83
CA ASP A 50 -0.91 -41.14 -29.84
C ASP A 50 0.05 -41.87 -28.90
N GLN A 51 1.12 -42.53 -29.45
CA GLN A 51 2.12 -43.19 -28.62
C GLN A 51 2.91 -42.23 -27.75
N VAL A 52 3.26 -41.04 -28.27
CA VAL A 52 3.91 -39.98 -27.47
C VAL A 52 3.04 -39.57 -26.30
N VAL A 53 1.77 -39.30 -26.52
CA VAL A 53 0.82 -38.84 -25.47
C VAL A 53 0.62 -39.92 -24.38
N ILE A 54 0.43 -41.18 -24.80
CA ILE A 54 0.25 -42.30 -23.86
C ILE A 54 1.50 -42.45 -22.99
N THR A 55 2.66 -42.53 -23.61
CA THR A 55 3.91 -42.72 -22.89
C THR A 55 4.26 -41.54 -21.99
N PHE A 56 3.98 -40.32 -22.45
CA PHE A 56 4.17 -39.12 -21.67
C PHE A 56 3.34 -39.13 -20.38
N TYR A 57 2.03 -39.38 -20.47
CA TYR A 57 1.19 -39.37 -19.27
C TYR A 57 1.46 -40.55 -18.34
N GLN A 58 1.87 -41.70 -18.84
CA GLN A 58 2.34 -42.80 -17.99
C GLN A 58 3.55 -42.38 -17.13
N GLN A 59 4.46 -41.58 -17.68
CA GLN A 59 5.59 -41.06 -16.92
C GLN A 59 5.16 -39.93 -15.98
N GLN A 60 4.30 -38.99 -16.43
CA GLN A 60 3.88 -37.85 -15.62
C GLN A 60 3.08 -38.28 -14.38
N THR A 61 2.18 -39.26 -14.52
CA THR A 61 1.37 -39.78 -13.41
C THR A 61 2.18 -40.60 -12.41
N SER A 62 3.41 -41.00 -12.75
CA SER A 62 4.33 -41.61 -11.77
C SER A 62 4.91 -40.60 -10.76
N ILE A 63 4.77 -39.30 -11.02
CA ILE A 63 5.23 -38.22 -10.16
C ILE A 63 4.06 -37.77 -9.29
N SER A 64 4.14 -38.04 -7.98
CA SER A 64 3.03 -37.80 -7.04
C SER A 64 2.48 -36.38 -7.04
N GLU A 65 3.34 -35.36 -7.23
CA GLU A 65 2.95 -33.95 -7.31
C GLU A 65 2.08 -33.68 -8.55
N ILE A 66 2.41 -34.28 -9.70
CA ILE A 66 1.66 -34.15 -10.96
C ILE A 66 0.37 -34.98 -10.91
N ASP A 67 0.43 -36.22 -10.40
CA ASP A 67 -0.75 -37.07 -10.22
C ASP A 67 -1.81 -36.39 -9.35
N SER A 68 -1.39 -35.75 -8.27
CA SER A 68 -2.29 -34.97 -7.40
C SER A 68 -2.93 -33.77 -8.11
N LEU A 69 -2.24 -33.13 -9.06
CA LEU A 69 -2.79 -32.02 -9.86
C LEU A 69 -3.79 -32.51 -10.92
N ILE A 70 -3.61 -33.70 -11.46
CA ILE A 70 -4.51 -34.33 -12.44
C ILE A 70 -5.79 -34.79 -11.73
N GLY A 71 -5.68 -35.50 -10.62
CA GLY A 71 -6.73 -35.83 -9.68
C GLY A 71 -7.64 -36.98 -10.09
N ASP A 72 -8.15 -37.04 -11.34
CA ASP A 72 -9.09 -38.03 -11.80
C ASP A 72 -8.93 -38.47 -13.28
N ILE A 73 -9.53 -39.58 -13.65
CA ILE A 73 -9.43 -40.19 -14.98
C ILE A 73 -10.06 -39.29 -16.07
N ASP A 74 -11.12 -38.58 -15.78
CA ASP A 74 -11.79 -37.71 -16.75
C ASP A 74 -10.95 -36.50 -17.07
N THR A 75 -10.28 -35.96 -16.07
CA THR A 75 -9.29 -34.88 -16.22
C THR A 75 -8.08 -35.38 -17.03
N LEU A 76 -7.55 -36.57 -16.72
CA LEU A 76 -6.46 -37.18 -17.49
C LEU A 76 -6.83 -37.34 -18.96
N SER A 77 -8.00 -37.85 -19.27
CA SER A 77 -8.50 -38.02 -20.65
C SER A 77 -8.56 -36.68 -21.40
N ARG A 78 -9.09 -35.63 -20.75
CA ARG A 78 -9.13 -34.29 -21.36
C ARG A 78 -7.75 -33.70 -21.59
N LEU A 79 -6.81 -33.92 -20.67
CA LEU A 79 -5.43 -33.48 -20.83
C LEU A 79 -4.70 -34.22 -21.94
N GLN A 80 -4.90 -35.54 -22.07
CA GLN A 80 -4.36 -36.33 -23.18
C GLN A 80 -4.88 -35.82 -24.53
N HIS A 81 -6.18 -35.54 -24.63
CA HIS A 81 -6.75 -34.97 -25.84
C HIS A 81 -6.17 -33.59 -26.17
N ALA A 82 -6.07 -32.70 -25.20
CA ALA A 82 -5.48 -31.37 -25.38
C ALA A 82 -3.99 -31.45 -25.78
N GLN A 83 -3.24 -32.38 -25.17
CA GLN A 83 -1.84 -32.59 -25.48
C GLN A 83 -1.65 -33.13 -26.91
N ARG A 84 -2.51 -34.06 -27.32
CA ARG A 84 -2.52 -34.55 -28.69
C ARG A 84 -2.76 -33.43 -29.69
N GLN A 85 -3.74 -32.58 -29.41
CA GLN A 85 -4.05 -31.41 -30.26
C GLN A 85 -2.88 -30.44 -30.34
N TYR A 86 -2.23 -30.15 -29.21
CA TYR A 86 -1.00 -29.36 -29.17
C TYR A 86 0.10 -29.92 -30.07
N LEU A 87 0.32 -31.25 -30.03
CA LEU A 87 1.33 -31.90 -30.86
C LEU A 87 0.94 -31.88 -32.36
N VAL A 88 -0.32 -32.09 -32.70
CA VAL A 88 -0.78 -31.98 -34.09
C VAL A 88 -0.52 -30.58 -34.66
N GLU A 89 -0.77 -29.53 -33.86
CA GLU A 89 -0.54 -28.14 -34.29
C GLU A 89 0.92 -27.86 -34.65
N LEU A 90 1.90 -28.62 -34.11
CA LEU A 90 3.32 -28.50 -34.48
C LEU A 90 3.61 -28.86 -35.93
N PHE A 91 2.73 -29.61 -36.59
CA PHE A 91 2.90 -30.13 -37.94
C PHE A 91 1.90 -29.59 -38.96
N LEU A 92 0.97 -28.69 -38.55
CA LEU A 92 -0.04 -28.13 -39.45
C LEU A 92 0.41 -26.95 -40.29
N GLY A 93 1.52 -26.33 -39.96
CA GLY A 93 2.05 -25.19 -40.72
C GLY A 93 1.39 -23.85 -40.43
N ASN A 94 0.35 -23.82 -39.59
CA ASN A 94 -0.43 -22.62 -39.25
C ASN A 94 0.11 -21.96 -37.97
N TYR A 95 1.27 -21.33 -38.05
CA TYR A 95 1.90 -20.67 -36.89
C TYR A 95 1.49 -19.18 -36.81
N ASP A 96 0.20 -18.94 -36.88
CA ASP A 96 -0.46 -17.64 -36.91
C ASP A 96 -0.82 -17.10 -35.51
N ALA A 97 -1.63 -16.04 -35.48
CA ALA A 97 -2.15 -15.46 -34.23
C ALA A 97 -2.95 -16.46 -33.39
N ASN A 98 -3.66 -17.41 -34.03
CA ASN A 98 -4.43 -18.43 -33.30
C ASN A 98 -3.50 -19.42 -32.61
N TYR A 99 -2.44 -19.84 -33.31
CA TYR A 99 -1.40 -20.69 -32.73
C TYR A 99 -0.81 -20.03 -31.48
N VAL A 100 -0.40 -18.75 -31.57
CA VAL A 100 0.19 -18.02 -30.44
C VAL A 100 -0.83 -17.87 -29.30
N ASN A 101 -2.08 -17.52 -29.58
CA ASN A 101 -3.12 -17.43 -28.55
C ASN A 101 -3.34 -18.78 -27.83
N ASN A 102 -3.25 -19.91 -28.54
CA ASN A 102 -3.36 -21.24 -27.93
C ASN A 102 -2.19 -21.50 -26.96
N ARG A 103 -0.95 -21.12 -27.34
CA ARG A 103 0.24 -21.25 -26.46
C ARG A 103 0.13 -20.38 -25.20
N LEU A 104 -0.27 -19.12 -25.37
CA LEU A 104 -0.52 -18.21 -24.23
C LEU A 104 -1.61 -18.76 -23.30
N ARG A 105 -2.68 -19.35 -23.88
CA ARG A 105 -3.75 -19.98 -23.09
C ARG A 105 -3.25 -21.17 -22.26
N ILE A 106 -2.34 -21.98 -22.82
CA ILE A 106 -1.70 -23.07 -22.08
C ILE A 106 -1.03 -22.52 -20.82
N GLY A 107 -0.21 -21.45 -20.93
CA GLY A 107 0.45 -20.84 -19.80
C GLY A 107 -0.53 -20.33 -18.74
N LEU A 108 -1.60 -19.64 -19.16
CA LEU A 108 -2.61 -19.12 -18.25
C LEU A 108 -3.37 -20.23 -17.51
N VAL A 109 -3.71 -21.33 -18.22
CA VAL A 109 -4.38 -22.49 -17.60
C VAL A 109 -3.47 -23.17 -16.58
N HIS A 110 -2.21 -23.46 -16.94
CA HIS A 110 -1.25 -24.09 -16.03
C HIS A 110 -1.05 -23.23 -14.77
N LYS A 111 -0.86 -21.92 -14.92
CA LYS A 111 -0.74 -20.99 -13.78
C LYS A 111 -1.98 -21.02 -12.90
N ARG A 112 -3.18 -21.03 -13.49
CA ARG A 112 -4.46 -21.04 -12.76
C ARG A 112 -4.69 -22.30 -11.93
N ILE A 113 -4.26 -23.45 -12.43
CA ILE A 113 -4.41 -24.74 -11.72
C ILE A 113 -3.21 -25.03 -10.79
N GLY A 114 -2.26 -24.11 -10.65
CA GLY A 114 -1.15 -24.22 -9.70
C GLY A 114 0.04 -25.02 -10.21
N VAL A 115 0.16 -25.30 -11.52
CA VAL A 115 1.36 -25.92 -12.08
C VAL A 115 2.51 -24.94 -11.97
N GLU A 116 3.53 -25.27 -11.21
CA GLU A 116 4.72 -24.42 -11.07
C GLU A 116 5.58 -24.46 -12.35
N PRO A 117 6.29 -23.35 -12.69
CA PRO A 117 7.15 -23.30 -13.88
C PRO A 117 8.16 -24.45 -13.96
N LYS A 118 8.70 -24.92 -12.84
CA LYS A 118 9.62 -26.07 -12.79
C LYS A 118 9.00 -27.35 -13.37
N LEU A 119 7.72 -27.63 -13.01
CA LEU A 119 6.99 -28.80 -13.49
C LEU A 119 6.67 -28.68 -14.97
N TYR A 120 6.18 -27.51 -15.40
CA TYR A 120 5.92 -27.25 -16.81
C TYR A 120 7.17 -27.43 -17.68
N LEU A 121 8.29 -26.80 -17.32
CA LEU A 121 9.54 -26.88 -18.08
C LEU A 121 10.08 -28.31 -18.14
N SER A 122 10.01 -29.05 -17.04
CA SER A 122 10.41 -30.48 -17.00
C SER A 122 9.53 -31.33 -17.90
N ALA A 123 8.19 -31.15 -17.84
CA ALA A 123 7.24 -31.88 -18.66
C ALA A 123 7.46 -31.63 -20.15
N VAL A 124 7.64 -30.36 -20.56
CA VAL A 124 7.90 -29.98 -21.96
C VAL A 124 9.25 -30.58 -22.44
N TYR A 125 10.26 -30.56 -21.59
CA TYR A 125 11.54 -31.20 -21.92
C TYR A 125 11.38 -32.71 -22.23
N HIS A 126 10.64 -33.44 -21.38
CA HIS A 126 10.37 -34.87 -21.59
C HIS A 126 9.52 -35.10 -22.82
N LEU A 127 8.46 -34.31 -23.02
CA LEU A 127 7.62 -34.39 -24.21
C LEU A 127 8.42 -34.22 -25.50
N LYS A 128 9.23 -33.15 -25.58
CA LYS A 128 10.13 -32.88 -26.71
C LYS A 128 11.08 -34.04 -26.97
N THR A 129 11.70 -34.55 -25.91
CA THR A 129 12.69 -35.65 -26.05
C THR A 129 12.03 -36.93 -26.57
N MET A 130 10.83 -37.28 -26.06
CA MET A 130 10.07 -38.43 -26.56
C MET A 130 9.69 -38.28 -28.03
N LEU A 131 9.12 -37.12 -28.39
CA LEU A 131 8.72 -36.84 -29.77
C LEU A 131 9.89 -36.97 -30.72
N ILE A 132 11.03 -36.35 -30.42
CA ILE A 132 12.25 -36.42 -31.24
C ILE A 132 12.78 -37.85 -31.34
N SER A 133 12.77 -38.59 -30.22
CA SER A 133 13.22 -40.01 -30.23
C SER A 133 12.35 -40.91 -31.11
N MET A 134 11.02 -40.74 -31.07
CA MET A 134 10.10 -41.51 -31.89
C MET A 134 10.21 -41.15 -33.38
N ILE A 135 10.42 -39.88 -33.72
CA ILE A 135 10.70 -39.46 -35.11
C ILE A 135 12.03 -40.05 -35.58
N GLN A 136 13.07 -40.10 -34.73
CA GLN A 136 14.35 -40.73 -35.07
C GLN A 136 14.20 -42.20 -35.40
N GLN A 137 13.34 -42.92 -34.68
CA GLN A 137 13.06 -44.33 -34.96
C GLN A 137 12.43 -44.55 -36.35
N GLN A 138 11.66 -43.57 -36.86
CA GLN A 138 11.02 -43.64 -38.17
C GLN A 138 11.99 -43.24 -39.31
N LEU A 139 12.77 -42.17 -39.09
CA LEU A 139 13.62 -41.58 -40.16
C LEU A 139 15.06 -42.13 -40.16
N GLY A 140 15.49 -42.81 -39.10
CA GLY A 140 16.89 -43.15 -38.87
C GLY A 140 17.75 -41.92 -38.56
N ASP A 141 19.06 -42.13 -38.50
CA ASP A 141 20.03 -41.04 -38.24
C ASP A 141 20.46 -40.40 -39.57
N THR A 142 19.52 -39.67 -40.18
CA THR A 142 19.66 -39.05 -41.50
C THR A 142 19.84 -37.54 -41.39
N GLU A 143 20.37 -36.91 -42.43
CA GLU A 143 20.44 -35.43 -42.49
C GLU A 143 19.06 -34.79 -42.38
N ASN A 144 18.03 -35.40 -42.96
CA ASN A 144 16.64 -34.94 -42.83
C ASN A 144 16.18 -34.98 -41.37
N PHE A 145 16.51 -36.05 -40.64
CA PHE A 145 16.19 -36.12 -39.21
C PHE A 145 16.89 -35.00 -38.42
N HIS A 146 18.15 -34.71 -38.67
CA HIS A 146 18.88 -33.65 -37.96
C HIS A 146 18.26 -32.26 -38.23
N GLN A 147 17.80 -31.98 -39.43
CA GLN A 147 17.08 -30.74 -39.77
C GLN A 147 15.73 -30.65 -39.03
N ILE A 148 14.92 -31.72 -39.09
CA ILE A 148 13.63 -31.80 -38.36
C ILE A 148 13.83 -31.62 -36.86
N ARG A 149 14.83 -32.30 -36.29
CA ARG A 149 15.17 -32.16 -34.86
C ARG A 149 15.49 -30.71 -34.52
N SER A 150 16.36 -30.05 -35.29
CA SER A 150 16.73 -28.65 -35.07
C SER A 150 15.51 -27.72 -35.13
N THR A 151 14.62 -27.92 -36.11
CA THR A 151 13.38 -27.13 -36.27
C THR A 151 12.45 -27.33 -35.10
N LEU A 152 12.24 -28.57 -34.64
CA LEU A 152 11.42 -28.86 -33.46
C LEU A 152 12.00 -28.22 -32.18
N GLU A 153 13.32 -28.28 -31.98
CA GLU A 153 13.98 -27.67 -30.84
C GLU A 153 13.73 -26.14 -30.80
N LYS A 154 13.81 -25.46 -31.94
CA LYS A 154 13.50 -24.04 -32.08
C LYS A 154 12.01 -23.74 -31.82
N LEU A 155 11.12 -24.55 -32.41
CA LEU A 155 9.66 -24.36 -32.24
C LEU A 155 9.22 -24.59 -30.78
N PHE A 156 9.73 -25.61 -30.11
CA PHE A 156 9.49 -25.82 -28.67
C PHE A 156 10.02 -24.65 -27.84
N MET A 157 11.19 -24.08 -28.20
CA MET A 157 11.70 -22.89 -27.49
C MET A 157 10.81 -21.66 -27.69
N PHE A 158 10.28 -21.48 -28.90
CA PHE A 158 9.29 -20.45 -29.20
C PHE A 158 8.04 -20.61 -28.32
N ASP A 159 7.45 -21.82 -28.26
CA ASP A 159 6.28 -22.13 -27.46
C ASP A 159 6.54 -21.94 -25.96
N ILE A 160 7.68 -22.41 -25.45
CA ILE A 160 8.08 -22.22 -24.06
C ILE A 160 8.15 -20.73 -23.71
N SER A 161 8.72 -19.92 -24.63
CA SER A 161 8.85 -18.47 -24.38
C SER A 161 7.49 -17.81 -24.18
N LEU A 162 6.48 -18.16 -24.97
CA LEU A 162 5.11 -17.66 -24.87
C LEU A 162 4.45 -18.07 -23.55
N VAL A 163 4.59 -19.34 -23.17
CA VAL A 163 4.03 -19.86 -21.92
C VAL A 163 4.66 -19.20 -20.70
N VAL A 164 6.00 -19.10 -20.65
CA VAL A 164 6.72 -18.45 -19.53
C VAL A 164 6.33 -16.98 -19.41
N GLU A 165 6.19 -16.30 -20.54
CA GLU A 165 5.74 -14.89 -20.53
C GLU A 165 4.35 -14.73 -19.97
N THR A 166 3.44 -15.69 -20.21
CA THR A 166 2.10 -15.68 -19.61
C THR A 166 2.16 -15.80 -18.09
N TYR A 167 3.07 -16.64 -17.55
CA TYR A 167 3.30 -16.69 -16.10
C TYR A 167 3.75 -15.34 -15.54
N VAL A 168 4.75 -14.71 -16.20
CA VAL A 168 5.28 -13.41 -15.79
C VAL A 168 4.20 -12.34 -15.86
N TRP A 169 3.47 -12.26 -16.99
CA TRP A 169 2.38 -11.30 -17.19
C TRP A 169 1.29 -11.44 -16.12
N SER A 170 0.89 -12.67 -15.81
CA SER A 170 -0.11 -12.94 -14.77
C SER A 170 0.37 -12.46 -13.40
N LEU A 171 1.61 -12.76 -13.01
CA LEU A 171 2.20 -12.32 -11.74
C LEU A 171 2.28 -10.78 -11.64
N VAL A 172 2.74 -10.13 -12.70
CA VAL A 172 2.81 -8.65 -12.76
C VAL A 172 1.43 -8.03 -12.65
N SER A 173 0.42 -8.61 -13.31
CA SER A 173 -0.96 -8.14 -13.25
C SER A 173 -1.55 -8.28 -11.84
N GLU A 174 -1.31 -9.40 -11.16
CA GLU A 174 -1.71 -9.62 -9.77
C GLU A 174 -1.04 -8.63 -8.80
N LEU A 175 0.27 -8.38 -8.99
CA LEU A 175 1.02 -7.40 -8.19
C LEU A 175 0.48 -5.98 -8.37
N LYS A 176 0.18 -5.57 -9.61
CA LYS A 176 -0.43 -4.26 -9.89
C LYS A 176 -1.78 -4.10 -9.20
N ALA A 177 -2.66 -5.10 -9.34
CA ALA A 177 -3.97 -5.08 -8.70
C ALA A 177 -3.88 -5.07 -7.15
N SER A 178 -2.92 -5.78 -6.58
CA SER A 178 -2.65 -5.76 -5.13
C SER A 178 -2.14 -4.41 -4.66
N LYS A 179 -1.22 -3.79 -5.42
CA LYS A 179 -0.69 -2.45 -5.14
C LYS A 179 -1.81 -1.40 -5.11
N GLU A 180 -2.67 -1.38 -6.13
CA GLU A 180 -3.80 -0.45 -6.21
C GLU A 180 -4.74 -0.58 -5.01
N LYS A 181 -5.03 -1.81 -4.56
CA LYS A 181 -5.83 -2.05 -3.35
C LYS A 181 -5.15 -1.50 -2.09
N ILE A 182 -3.85 -1.70 -1.95
CA ILE A 182 -3.09 -1.20 -0.78
C ILE A 182 -3.13 0.33 -0.76
N GLU A 183 -2.94 1.00 -1.89
CA GLU A 183 -3.00 2.46 -1.99
C GLU A 183 -4.39 2.99 -1.62
N GLN A 184 -5.46 2.33 -2.07
CA GLN A 184 -6.84 2.68 -1.68
C GLN A 184 -7.07 2.53 -0.16
N TYR A 185 -6.61 1.41 0.44
CA TYR A 185 -6.74 1.22 1.89
C TYR A 185 -5.95 2.24 2.68
N ALA A 186 -4.73 2.58 2.25
CA ALA A 186 -3.90 3.60 2.90
C ALA A 186 -4.60 4.96 2.92
N SER A 187 -5.18 5.40 1.80
CA SER A 187 -5.96 6.64 1.72
C SER A 187 -7.16 6.64 2.68
N VAL A 188 -7.94 5.55 2.72
CA VAL A 188 -9.10 5.45 3.63
C VAL A 188 -8.67 5.48 5.09
N LEU A 189 -7.55 4.84 5.44
CA LEU A 189 -7.03 4.85 6.81
C LEU A 189 -6.54 6.23 7.22
N GLU A 190 -5.90 6.96 6.33
CA GLU A 190 -5.44 8.34 6.56
C GLU A 190 -6.62 9.29 6.81
N ASP A 191 -7.67 9.22 6.00
CA ASP A 191 -8.90 9.98 6.19
C ASP A 191 -9.55 9.68 7.55
N ARG A 192 -9.63 8.41 7.94
CA ARG A 192 -10.19 8.01 9.24
C ARG A 192 -9.33 8.51 10.41
N ALA A 193 -8.00 8.43 10.29
CA ALA A 193 -7.08 8.94 11.30
C ALA A 193 -7.28 10.44 11.50
N GLN A 194 -7.38 11.22 10.42
CA GLN A 194 -7.67 12.66 10.48
C GLN A 194 -9.05 12.96 11.10
N GLN A 195 -10.07 12.17 10.78
CA GLN A 195 -11.41 12.32 11.40
C GLN A 195 -11.35 12.01 12.90
N MET A 196 -10.66 10.95 13.31
CA MET A 196 -10.50 10.61 14.73
C MET A 196 -9.71 11.68 15.48
N GLU A 197 -8.67 12.23 14.90
CA GLU A 197 -7.90 13.34 15.45
C GLU A 197 -8.78 14.62 15.57
N ALA A 198 -9.61 14.88 14.56
CA ALA A 198 -10.56 15.99 14.59
C ALA A 198 -11.63 15.83 15.69
N LEU A 199 -12.00 14.59 16.04
CA LEU A 199 -12.96 14.28 17.11
C LEU A 199 -12.30 14.18 18.50
N SER A 200 -10.97 14.13 18.58
CA SER A 200 -10.26 14.04 19.85
C SER A 200 -10.51 15.30 20.70
N GLN A 201 -11.03 15.12 21.92
CA GLN A 201 -11.23 16.23 22.86
C GLN A 201 -9.90 16.71 23.46
N THR A 202 -8.90 15.89 23.48
CA THR A 202 -7.59 16.16 24.08
C THR A 202 -6.47 16.15 23.06
N ASP A 203 -5.46 16.93 23.30
CA ASP A 203 -4.20 16.92 22.56
C ASP A 203 -3.38 15.68 22.93
N PRO A 204 -2.92 14.88 21.97
CA PRO A 204 -2.24 13.62 22.25
C PRO A 204 -0.85 13.78 22.90
N LEU A 205 -0.18 14.92 22.70
CA LEU A 205 1.14 15.18 23.26
C LEU A 205 1.07 15.57 24.73
N THR A 206 0.15 16.48 25.04
CA THR A 206 0.05 17.14 26.36
C THR A 206 -1.07 16.57 27.24
N GLY A 207 -2.07 15.90 26.64
CA GLY A 207 -3.26 15.41 27.35
C GLY A 207 -4.23 16.52 27.82
N LEU A 208 -3.97 17.79 27.49
CA LEU A 208 -4.86 18.90 27.74
C LEU A 208 -6.01 18.95 26.70
N LEU A 209 -7.06 19.69 26.97
CA LEU A 209 -8.15 19.88 26.01
C LEU A 209 -7.64 20.58 24.74
N ASN A 210 -8.13 20.15 23.58
CA ASN A 210 -7.81 20.77 22.31
C ASN A 210 -8.52 22.12 22.18
N VAL A 211 -7.85 23.12 21.64
CA VAL A 211 -8.37 24.49 21.40
C VAL A 211 -9.70 24.50 20.63
N ARG A 212 -9.97 23.49 19.78
CA ARG A 212 -11.23 23.36 19.03
C ARG A 212 -12.47 23.35 19.93
N HIS A 213 -12.32 22.96 21.18
CA HIS A 213 -13.41 22.93 22.16
C HIS A 213 -13.47 24.17 23.07
N LEU A 214 -12.48 25.07 22.98
CA LEU A 214 -12.35 26.22 23.84
C LEU A 214 -13.58 27.13 23.76
N ASP A 215 -13.99 27.57 22.56
CA ASP A 215 -15.09 28.51 22.38
C ASP A 215 -16.42 27.95 22.92
N ARG A 216 -16.70 26.66 22.64
CA ARG A 216 -17.93 26.01 23.13
C ARG A 216 -17.94 25.87 24.65
N ILE A 217 -16.83 25.40 25.24
CA ILE A 217 -16.72 25.20 26.69
C ILE A 217 -16.73 26.54 27.41
N LEU A 218 -15.95 27.53 26.95
CA LEU A 218 -15.88 28.85 27.53
C LEU A 218 -17.24 29.58 27.47
N SER A 219 -17.97 29.51 26.35
CA SER A 219 -19.32 30.08 26.23
C SER A 219 -20.28 29.45 27.26
N SER A 220 -20.28 28.11 27.38
CA SER A 220 -21.12 27.42 28.36
C SER A 220 -20.82 27.82 29.83
N ILE A 221 -19.52 28.03 30.14
CA ILE A 221 -19.10 28.49 31.47
C ILE A 221 -19.56 29.93 31.72
N ILE A 222 -19.41 30.83 30.75
CA ILE A 222 -19.83 32.22 30.84
C ILE A 222 -21.35 32.30 31.02
N ASP A 223 -22.15 31.56 30.23
CA ASP A 223 -23.60 31.50 30.33
C ASP A 223 -24.09 31.02 31.73
N THR A 224 -23.34 30.10 32.32
CA THR A 224 -23.63 29.60 33.67
C THR A 224 -23.24 30.64 34.74
N ALA A 225 -22.07 31.25 34.60
CA ALA A 225 -21.58 32.27 35.51
C ALA A 225 -22.43 33.52 35.50
N GLU A 226 -22.98 33.94 34.36
CA GLU A 226 -23.88 35.06 34.24
C GLU A 226 -25.18 34.85 35.03
N ARG A 227 -25.71 33.61 34.99
CA ARG A 227 -26.91 33.26 35.77
C ARG A 227 -26.68 33.22 37.28
N SER A 228 -25.49 32.86 37.72
CA SER A 228 -25.11 32.75 39.13
C SER A 228 -24.40 34.01 39.66
N LEU A 229 -24.17 35.02 38.82
CA LEU A 229 -23.39 36.24 39.10
C LEU A 229 -21.96 35.96 39.62
N GLU A 230 -21.34 34.87 39.14
CA GLU A 230 -20.01 34.43 39.54
C GLU A 230 -18.93 34.90 38.56
N PRO A 231 -17.70 35.19 39.02
CA PRO A 231 -16.63 35.58 38.14
C PRO A 231 -16.07 34.38 37.37
N VAL A 232 -15.59 34.63 36.14
CA VAL A 232 -14.83 33.67 35.32
C VAL A 232 -13.50 34.31 34.98
N THR A 233 -12.41 33.63 35.27
CA THR A 233 -11.07 34.12 34.94
C THR A 233 -10.45 33.18 33.88
N VAL A 234 -9.82 33.80 32.89
CA VAL A 234 -9.05 33.07 31.85
C VAL A 234 -7.60 33.46 31.96
N VAL A 235 -6.74 32.45 32.07
CA VAL A 235 -5.29 32.58 32.09
C VAL A 235 -4.70 32.06 30.78
N PHE A 236 -3.87 32.86 30.18
CA PHE A 236 -3.12 32.51 28.96
C PHE A 236 -1.63 32.42 29.26
N ILE A 237 -1.01 31.40 28.76
CA ILE A 237 0.39 31.11 28.99
C ILE A 237 1.05 30.88 27.65
N ASP A 238 2.28 31.37 27.51
CA ASP A 238 3.09 31.21 26.32
C ASP A 238 4.55 30.93 26.75
N ILE A 239 5.20 29.96 26.15
CA ILE A 239 6.59 29.61 26.44
C ILE A 239 7.51 30.58 25.69
N ASN A 240 8.31 31.34 26.43
CA ASN A 240 9.23 32.31 25.83
C ASN A 240 10.33 31.60 25.04
N ASP A 241 10.65 32.17 23.88
CA ASP A 241 11.74 31.73 23.00
C ASP A 241 11.62 30.23 22.55
N PHE A 242 10.39 29.66 22.54
CA PHE A 242 10.16 28.25 22.23
C PHE A 242 10.67 27.83 20.85
N LYS A 243 10.55 28.70 19.85
CA LYS A 243 11.10 28.45 18.52
C LYS A 243 12.62 28.30 18.58
N MET A 244 13.31 29.16 19.35
CA MET A 244 14.78 29.09 19.49
C MET A 244 15.20 27.79 20.20
N ILE A 245 14.39 27.29 21.14
CA ILE A 245 14.62 25.99 21.79
C ILE A 245 14.53 24.85 20.75
N ASN A 246 13.49 24.84 19.91
CA ASN A 246 13.35 23.85 18.84
C ASN A 246 14.52 23.93 17.83
N ASP A 247 14.91 25.14 17.43
CA ASP A 247 15.97 25.34 16.47
C ASP A 247 17.34 24.87 17.01
N ASN A 248 17.61 25.06 18.33
CA ASN A 248 18.90 24.70 18.95
C ASN A 248 18.96 23.26 19.47
N PHE A 249 17.85 22.68 19.95
CA PHE A 249 17.83 21.40 20.67
C PHE A 249 16.94 20.36 20.02
N GLY A 250 16.28 20.70 18.90
CA GLY A 250 15.38 19.82 18.16
C GLY A 250 13.95 19.74 18.74
N HIS A 251 13.01 19.30 17.91
CA HIS A 251 11.58 19.20 18.26
C HIS A 251 11.32 18.26 19.46
N SER A 252 12.12 17.21 19.63
CA SER A 252 11.98 16.31 20.77
C SER A 252 12.16 17.01 22.13
N LYS A 253 13.07 18.01 22.20
CA LYS A 253 13.22 18.82 23.42
C LYS A 253 12.06 19.78 23.59
N GLY A 254 11.54 20.36 22.51
CA GLY A 254 10.33 21.17 22.55
C GLY A 254 9.13 20.39 23.08
N ASP A 255 8.92 19.17 22.59
CA ASP A 255 7.86 18.27 23.05
C ASP A 255 7.97 17.93 24.53
N GLN A 256 9.19 17.73 25.04
CA GLN A 256 9.44 17.53 26.48
C GLN A 256 9.03 18.76 27.29
N ILE A 257 9.38 19.96 26.82
CA ILE A 257 9.01 21.21 27.51
C ILE A 257 7.49 21.43 27.51
N LEU A 258 6.82 21.18 26.37
CA LEU A 258 5.36 21.23 26.30
C LEU A 258 4.70 20.29 27.32
N LYS A 259 5.23 19.07 27.45
CA LYS A 259 4.76 18.12 28.45
C LYS A 259 4.98 18.64 29.89
N VAL A 260 6.15 19.17 30.20
CA VAL A 260 6.45 19.72 31.54
C VAL A 260 5.48 20.84 31.90
N VAL A 261 5.20 21.78 30.98
CA VAL A 261 4.26 22.87 31.22
C VAL A 261 2.83 22.33 31.36
N ALA A 262 2.42 21.39 30.53
CA ALA A 262 1.09 20.76 30.63
C ALA A 262 0.91 20.00 31.95
N ASP A 263 1.93 19.26 32.40
CA ASP A 263 1.92 18.56 33.69
C ASP A 263 1.83 19.54 34.85
N ALA A 264 2.57 20.63 34.79
CA ALA A 264 2.49 21.71 35.78
C ALA A 264 1.08 22.32 35.83
N ILE A 265 0.47 22.61 34.69
CA ILE A 265 -0.91 23.12 34.61
C ILE A 265 -1.87 22.13 35.26
N ARG A 266 -1.83 20.84 34.90
CA ARG A 266 -2.70 19.81 35.48
C ARG A 266 -2.49 19.62 36.98
N TYR A 267 -1.26 19.71 37.47
CA TYR A 267 -0.95 19.57 38.88
C TYR A 267 -1.50 20.72 39.73
N VAL A 268 -1.49 21.95 39.17
CA VAL A 268 -1.88 23.15 39.90
C VAL A 268 -3.37 23.43 39.74
N ALA A 269 -3.99 23.07 38.61
CA ALA A 269 -5.39 23.28 38.30
C ALA A 269 -6.31 22.42 39.20
N ARG A 270 -7.52 22.92 39.47
CA ARG A 270 -8.60 22.22 40.19
C ARG A 270 -9.37 21.31 39.23
N LEU A 271 -10.18 20.42 39.77
CA LEU A 271 -11.02 19.52 38.97
C LEU A 271 -11.98 20.23 38.05
N ASP A 272 -12.52 21.40 38.48
CA ASP A 272 -13.47 22.21 37.73
C ASP A 272 -12.79 23.16 36.71
N ASP A 273 -11.48 23.26 36.71
CA ASP A 273 -10.73 24.09 35.79
C ASP A 273 -10.56 23.41 34.44
N HIS A 274 -10.71 24.16 33.36
CA HIS A 274 -10.59 23.64 32.00
C HIS A 274 -9.28 24.11 31.36
N CYS A 275 -8.38 23.16 31.09
CA CYS A 275 -7.04 23.44 30.63
C CYS A 275 -6.89 23.04 29.16
N PHE A 276 -6.46 23.98 28.32
CA PHE A 276 -6.34 23.81 26.86
C PHE A 276 -4.92 24.08 26.38
N ILE A 277 -4.53 23.38 25.32
CA ILE A 277 -3.44 23.80 24.46
C ILE A 277 -4.04 24.52 23.24
N CYS A 278 -3.54 25.74 22.97
CA CYS A 278 -4.10 26.62 21.94
C CYS A 278 -3.35 26.60 20.61
N GLY A 279 -2.19 25.95 20.58
CA GLY A 279 -1.33 25.76 19.41
C GLY A 279 0.13 26.08 19.71
N GLY A 280 1.04 25.30 19.17
CA GLY A 280 2.47 25.45 19.35
C GLY A 280 2.88 25.49 20.83
N ASP A 281 3.12 26.66 21.36
CA ASP A 281 3.64 26.96 22.70
C ASP A 281 2.64 27.71 23.59
N GLU A 282 1.38 27.85 23.14
CA GLU A 282 0.35 28.61 23.83
C GLU A 282 -0.65 27.70 24.60
N PHE A 283 -0.94 28.04 25.86
CA PHE A 283 -1.93 27.37 26.70
C PHE A 283 -2.99 28.35 27.19
N CYS A 284 -4.17 27.83 27.47
CA CYS A 284 -5.30 28.58 28.00
C CYS A 284 -5.96 27.79 29.12
N ILE A 285 -6.20 28.45 30.27
CA ILE A 285 -6.89 27.83 31.39
C ILE A 285 -8.11 28.70 31.70
N VAL A 286 -9.26 28.06 31.83
CA VAL A 286 -10.53 28.71 32.22
C VAL A 286 -10.87 28.31 33.65
N PHE A 287 -11.01 29.28 34.51
CA PHE A 287 -11.32 29.13 35.92
C PHE A 287 -12.73 29.61 36.20
N PRO A 288 -13.71 28.72 36.34
CA PRO A 288 -15.05 29.10 36.86
C PRO A 288 -14.94 29.52 38.33
N ARG A 289 -15.77 30.49 38.74
CA ARG A 289 -15.87 30.95 40.14
C ARG A 289 -14.51 31.40 40.72
N CYS A 290 -13.72 32.08 39.93
CA CYS A 290 -12.38 32.51 40.30
C CYS A 290 -12.16 33.97 39.86
N THR A 291 -11.64 34.80 40.76
CA THR A 291 -11.28 36.20 40.46
C THR A 291 -9.88 36.28 39.84
N GLU A 292 -9.60 37.38 39.14
CA GLU A 292 -8.27 37.67 38.57
C GLU A 292 -7.18 37.68 39.66
N GLU A 293 -7.51 38.22 40.85
CA GLU A 293 -6.61 38.24 42.00
C GLU A 293 -6.29 36.83 42.49
N GLN A 294 -7.29 35.98 42.68
CA GLN A 294 -7.10 34.59 43.09
C GLN A 294 -6.23 33.80 42.09
N ALA A 295 -6.48 33.98 40.79
CA ALA A 295 -5.68 33.32 39.77
C ALA A 295 -4.21 33.80 39.77
N THR A 296 -4.02 35.12 39.95
CA THR A 296 -2.71 35.75 39.94
C THR A 296 -1.89 35.41 41.20
N GLU A 297 -2.49 35.38 42.36
CA GLU A 297 -1.81 35.18 43.64
C GLU A 297 -1.65 33.70 44.04
N SER A 298 -2.50 32.84 43.52
CA SER A 298 -2.45 31.42 43.89
C SER A 298 -1.97 30.52 42.74
N PHE A 299 -2.64 30.54 41.59
CA PHE A 299 -2.32 29.64 40.47
C PHE A 299 -1.00 29.98 39.82
N VAL A 300 -0.76 31.24 39.46
CA VAL A 300 0.43 31.65 38.71
C VAL A 300 1.74 31.34 39.46
N PRO A 301 1.91 31.68 40.74
CA PRO A 301 3.14 31.40 41.45
C PRO A 301 3.41 29.89 41.58
N ARG A 302 2.41 29.07 41.81
CA ARG A 302 2.54 27.61 41.93
C ARG A 302 2.93 27.01 40.61
N LEU A 303 2.36 27.46 39.50
CA LEU A 303 2.72 27.04 38.16
C LEU A 303 4.18 27.35 37.85
N LEU A 304 4.63 28.59 38.06
CA LEU A 304 6.00 29.03 37.83
C LEU A 304 6.98 28.26 38.70
N GLN A 305 6.65 28.02 39.98
CA GLN A 305 7.47 27.25 40.88
C GLN A 305 7.66 25.79 40.38
N TYR A 306 6.58 25.15 39.95
CA TYR A 306 6.65 23.78 39.44
C TYR A 306 7.50 23.70 38.16
N VAL A 307 7.27 24.56 37.19
CA VAL A 307 8.07 24.60 35.95
C VAL A 307 9.52 24.87 36.24
N TYR A 308 9.84 25.83 37.12
CA TYR A 308 11.20 26.18 37.49
C TYR A 308 11.98 25.01 38.17
N GLN A 309 11.27 24.19 38.95
CA GLN A 309 11.90 23.02 39.60
C GLN A 309 12.35 21.95 38.60
N ILE A 310 11.66 21.81 37.45
CA ILE A 310 11.96 20.78 36.46
C ILE A 310 12.83 21.35 35.33
N GLU A 311 12.52 22.53 34.84
CA GLU A 311 13.19 23.19 33.71
C GLU A 311 13.51 24.65 34.07
N PRO A 312 14.58 24.90 34.86
CA PRO A 312 14.90 26.24 35.38
C PRO A 312 15.15 27.31 34.33
N ASN A 313 15.49 26.89 33.10
CA ASN A 313 15.82 27.81 32.00
C ASN A 313 14.56 28.21 31.20
N ILE A 314 13.39 27.69 31.50
CA ILE A 314 12.16 28.01 30.81
C ILE A 314 11.45 29.15 31.52
N THR A 315 11.10 30.15 30.74
CA THR A 315 10.30 31.28 31.23
C THR A 315 8.97 31.31 30.49
N LEU A 316 7.93 31.74 31.22
CA LEU A 316 6.57 31.81 30.71
C LEU A 316 6.09 33.27 30.68
N SER A 317 5.38 33.63 29.63
CA SER A 317 4.61 34.88 29.56
C SER A 317 3.17 34.58 29.92
N ILE A 318 2.63 35.20 30.96
CA ILE A 318 1.29 34.93 31.50
C ILE A 318 0.42 36.15 31.44
N GLY A 319 -0.80 36.01 30.93
CA GLY A 319 -1.82 37.03 30.91
C GLY A 319 -3.09 36.51 31.60
N VAL A 320 -3.59 37.29 32.54
CA VAL A 320 -4.84 36.97 33.29
C VAL A 320 -5.94 37.96 32.92
N LYS A 321 -7.15 37.47 32.75
CA LYS A 321 -8.33 38.35 32.48
C LYS A 321 -9.60 37.74 33.09
N GLN A 322 -10.26 38.54 33.90
CA GLN A 322 -11.58 38.27 34.48
C GLN A 322 -12.70 38.81 33.63
N THR A 323 -13.85 38.16 33.69
CA THR A 323 -15.16 38.65 33.26
C THR A 323 -16.18 38.33 34.35
N ASP A 324 -17.09 39.28 34.67
CA ASP A 324 -18.03 39.15 35.76
C ASP A 324 -19.25 40.09 35.55
N HIS A 325 -20.13 40.14 36.55
CA HIS A 325 -21.32 40.97 36.53
C HIS A 325 -21.05 42.47 36.74
N VAL A 326 -19.87 42.86 37.26
CA VAL A 326 -19.51 44.26 37.53
C VAL A 326 -19.07 44.97 36.25
N ASP A 327 -18.16 44.35 35.51
CA ASP A 327 -17.64 44.88 34.24
C ASP A 327 -18.44 44.38 33.02
N GLY A 328 -19.42 43.50 33.24
CA GLY A 328 -20.18 42.80 32.22
C GLY A 328 -19.45 41.56 31.68
N TYR A 329 -20.20 40.50 31.37
CA TYR A 329 -19.64 39.29 30.80
C TYR A 329 -19.22 39.50 29.34
N LEU A 330 -17.97 39.24 29.04
CA LEU A 330 -17.43 39.28 27.68
C LEU A 330 -17.68 37.95 26.98
N ASP A 331 -18.10 38.01 25.72
CA ASP A 331 -18.17 36.77 24.92
C ASP A 331 -16.80 36.10 24.77
N ALA A 332 -16.80 34.78 24.59
CA ALA A 332 -15.60 33.95 24.47
C ALA A 332 -14.63 34.51 23.42
N SER A 333 -15.13 34.96 22.28
CA SER A 333 -14.32 35.46 21.16
C SER A 333 -13.62 36.80 21.51
N ARG A 334 -14.25 37.65 22.30
CA ARG A 334 -13.65 38.90 22.76
C ARG A 334 -12.66 38.69 23.88
N LEU A 335 -12.90 37.75 24.79
CA LEU A 335 -11.92 37.34 25.81
C LEU A 335 -10.64 36.78 25.16
N VAL A 336 -10.77 35.92 24.17
CA VAL A 336 -9.65 35.36 23.45
C VAL A 336 -8.92 36.39 22.59
N LYS A 337 -9.60 37.34 21.92
CA LYS A 337 -8.97 38.40 21.10
C LYS A 337 -8.25 39.47 21.90
N LYS A 338 -8.78 39.91 23.04
CA LYS A 338 -8.11 40.87 23.93
C LYS A 338 -6.81 40.34 24.55
N LYS A 339 -6.68 39.00 24.64
CA LYS A 339 -5.52 38.25 25.07
C LYS A 339 -4.23 38.62 24.30
N LYS A 340 -4.26 38.51 22.96
CA LYS A 340 -3.05 38.70 22.11
C LYS A 340 -2.41 40.07 22.34
N LYS A 341 -3.18 41.08 22.74
CA LYS A 341 -2.67 42.45 22.97
C LYS A 341 -1.93 42.59 24.30
N LYS A 342 -2.43 41.99 25.40
CA LYS A 342 -1.78 42.07 26.74
C LYS A 342 -0.52 41.18 26.80
N MET A 343 -0.54 40.00 26.25
CA MET A 343 0.59 39.09 26.22
C MET A 343 1.72 39.65 25.33
N TYR A 344 1.36 40.27 24.18
CA TYR A 344 2.33 40.94 23.32
C TYR A 344 3.02 42.15 23.99
N LEU A 345 2.30 42.87 24.87
CA LEU A 345 2.88 43.97 25.67
C LEU A 345 3.82 43.42 26.75
N ALA A 346 3.46 42.34 27.43
CA ALA A 346 4.32 41.68 28.41
C ALA A 346 5.62 41.13 27.78
N LYS A 347 5.53 40.53 26.59
CA LYS A 347 6.72 40.08 25.80
C LYS A 347 7.62 41.28 25.39
N LYS A 348 7.06 42.43 25.06
CA LYS A 348 7.83 43.66 24.75
C LYS A 348 8.57 44.20 25.97
N GLU A 349 7.92 44.24 27.12
CA GLU A 349 8.56 44.74 28.36
C GLU A 349 9.69 43.84 28.86
N GLN A 350 9.58 42.55 28.69
CA GLN A 350 10.67 41.61 29.02
C GLN A 350 11.86 41.69 28.03
N LYS A 351 11.63 41.98 26.73
CA LYS A 351 12.70 42.21 25.75
C LYS A 351 13.44 43.53 25.95
N ILE A 352 12.87 44.50 26.66
CA ILE A 352 13.50 45.81 26.96
C ILE A 352 14.36 45.69 28.24
N LYS A 353 14.14 44.67 29.07
CA LYS A 353 14.91 44.46 30.33
C LYS A 353 16.06 43.45 30.20
N LYS A 354 16.28 42.88 29.00
CA LYS A 354 17.49 42.13 28.62
C LYS A 354 18.39 43.01 27.74
#